data_3f11798e01fee14519fc6a4b29247b9e
#
_entry.id   3f11798e01fee14519fc6a4b29247b9e
#
_cell.length_a   1.000
_cell.length_b   1.000
_cell.length_c   1.000
_cell.angle_alpha   90.00
_cell.angle_beta   90.00
_cell.angle_gamma   90.00
#
_symmetry.space_group_name_H-M   'P 1'
#
loop_
_entity.id
_entity.type
_entity.pdbx_description
1 polymer ?
#
loop_
_entity_poly.entity_id
_entity_poly.type
_entity_poly.pdbx_seq_one_letter_code
_entity_poly.pdbx_strand_id
1 'polypeptide(L)'
;MKIHILTGHFHPQIHPRAFRSHELAAELVRQGHTVTVTNLTTIEGFDYEQYTREYGVRVENMELYWETADNSRSGMSKTGQSFIGHAYRFLLTYLLDGALFIKGRQIADRLKIEADTDLVVALSTPFMCLYGLSLYIRKHRPSFVAVADSGDPFYYSKQNKRAPWFAWVERSVYRTFRYLTIPTPNAIPSYERLIPREKIRIIPQGFRMDHLKLCREEPTGTVRFAYAGVFYWDIRNPEFLFQYLSRLDIPYEFHLFMRYRDALVDKMLEEYPNVAKKIVMHFSVPHDELLYHLSTMHFLVNIENVSNTQMPSKLIDYGISGRPVFSCRKDNFMPADFIRFLKGDYEGAMKIDVSEYDIAMLARRFLELAKE
;
A
#
# COMPACT_ATOMS: atom_id res chain seq x y z
N MET A 1 19.13 -15.70 -11.08
CA MET A 1 18.85 -14.56 -11.97
C MET A 1 19.42 -13.29 -11.38
N LYS A 2 19.82 -12.34 -12.21
CA LYS A 2 20.17 -10.98 -11.81
C LYS A 2 18.96 -10.06 -12.01
N ILE A 3 18.54 -9.38 -10.95
CA ILE A 3 17.32 -8.58 -10.93
C ILE A 3 17.66 -7.16 -10.50
N HIS A 4 17.11 -6.19 -11.19
CA HIS A 4 17.27 -4.77 -10.86
C HIS A 4 15.92 -4.15 -10.54
N ILE A 5 15.79 -3.49 -9.39
CA ILE A 5 14.59 -2.78 -8.97
C ILE A 5 14.87 -1.27 -8.98
N LEU A 6 14.05 -0.52 -9.72
CA LEU A 6 14.09 0.94 -9.73
C LEU A 6 12.91 1.50 -8.95
N THR A 7 13.17 2.25 -7.90
CA THR A 7 12.12 2.76 -7.02
C THR A 7 12.40 4.18 -6.52
N GLY A 8 11.34 4.96 -6.35
CA GLY A 8 11.43 6.27 -5.70
C GLY A 8 11.34 6.21 -4.18
N HIS A 9 10.84 5.11 -3.64
CA HIS A 9 10.66 4.89 -2.21
C HIS A 9 11.22 3.53 -1.80
N PHE A 10 12.10 3.53 -0.81
CA PHE A 10 12.73 2.32 -0.31
C PHE A 10 12.85 2.38 1.22
N HIS A 11 13.17 1.23 1.82
CA HIS A 11 13.46 1.13 3.26
C HIS A 11 14.53 2.18 3.69
N PRO A 12 14.39 2.86 4.85
CA PRO A 12 13.41 2.67 5.93
C PRO A 12 12.16 3.57 5.84
N GLN A 13 11.80 4.09 4.69
CA GLN A 13 10.64 4.97 4.56
C GLN A 13 9.33 4.25 4.93
N ILE A 14 8.47 4.92 5.72
CA ILE A 14 7.13 4.43 6.05
C ILE A 14 6.16 4.83 4.91
N HIS A 15 6.25 4.12 3.81
CA HIS A 15 5.45 4.36 2.61
C HIS A 15 5.05 3.01 1.97
N PRO A 16 3.82 2.83 1.46
CA PRO A 16 3.38 1.54 0.87
C PRO A 16 4.30 1.03 -0.25
N ARG A 17 4.86 1.94 -1.05
CA ARG A 17 5.80 1.57 -2.11
C ARG A 17 7.20 1.21 -1.60
N ALA A 18 7.62 1.78 -0.47
CA ALA A 18 8.85 1.37 0.19
C ALA A 18 8.74 -0.04 0.75
N PHE A 19 7.60 -0.38 1.36
CA PHE A 19 7.33 -1.77 1.79
C PHE A 19 7.33 -2.72 0.60
N ARG A 20 6.64 -2.37 -0.50
CA ARG A 20 6.59 -3.23 -1.68
C ARG A 20 7.97 -3.50 -2.28
N SER A 21 8.80 -2.47 -2.43
CA SER A 21 10.15 -2.62 -3.00
C SER A 21 11.07 -3.38 -2.06
N HIS A 22 10.99 -3.15 -0.75
CA HIS A 22 11.76 -3.85 0.26
C HIS A 22 11.41 -5.33 0.32
N GLU A 23 10.13 -5.67 0.54
CA GLU A 23 9.67 -7.05 0.65
C GLU A 23 10.01 -7.86 -0.61
N LEU A 24 9.78 -7.29 -1.79
CA LEU A 24 10.11 -7.95 -3.05
C LEU A 24 11.62 -8.19 -3.17
N ALA A 25 12.46 -7.17 -2.88
CA ALA A 25 13.90 -7.29 -3.01
C ALA A 25 14.48 -8.32 -2.04
N ALA A 26 14.10 -8.25 -0.76
CA ALA A 26 14.55 -9.18 0.27
C ALA A 26 14.12 -10.62 -0.03
N GLU A 27 12.88 -10.82 -0.50
CA GLU A 27 12.37 -12.13 -0.85
C GLU A 27 13.10 -12.74 -2.06
N LEU A 28 13.36 -11.96 -3.10
CA LEU A 28 14.11 -12.42 -4.27
C LEU A 28 15.52 -12.87 -3.88
N VAL A 29 16.17 -12.17 -2.95
CA VAL A 29 17.48 -12.61 -2.39
C VAL A 29 17.32 -13.92 -1.63
N ARG A 30 16.31 -14.07 -0.78
CA ARG A 30 16.03 -15.32 -0.05
C ARG A 30 15.78 -16.51 -0.99
N GLN A 31 15.24 -16.26 -2.18
CA GLN A 31 15.07 -17.27 -3.23
C GLN A 31 16.34 -17.53 -4.05
N GLY A 32 17.49 -16.97 -3.66
CA GLY A 32 18.81 -17.24 -4.26
C GLY A 32 19.11 -16.37 -5.49
N HIS A 33 18.47 -15.23 -5.65
CA HIS A 33 18.72 -14.31 -6.77
C HIS A 33 19.63 -13.14 -6.35
N THR A 34 20.36 -12.58 -7.29
CA THR A 34 21.16 -11.37 -7.09
C THR A 34 20.28 -10.15 -7.36
N VAL A 35 20.11 -9.30 -6.35
CA VAL A 35 19.21 -8.15 -6.44
C VAL A 35 19.96 -6.85 -6.20
N THR A 36 19.81 -5.91 -7.14
CA THR A 36 20.24 -4.52 -7.02
C THR A 36 19.04 -3.61 -7.02
N VAL A 37 19.00 -2.67 -6.08
CA VAL A 37 17.95 -1.65 -5.98
C VAL A 37 18.56 -0.28 -6.26
N THR A 38 18.10 0.39 -7.32
CA THR A 38 18.36 1.82 -7.48
C THR A 38 17.26 2.61 -6.76
N ASN A 39 17.65 3.26 -5.66
CA ASN A 39 16.78 4.09 -4.85
C ASN A 39 16.96 5.57 -5.19
N LEU A 40 15.87 6.27 -5.50
CA LEU A 40 15.94 7.69 -5.88
C LEU A 40 15.90 8.65 -4.69
N THR A 41 15.50 8.17 -3.51
CA THR A 41 15.34 8.99 -2.29
C THR A 41 16.17 8.40 -1.16
N THR A 42 17.26 9.05 -0.83
CA THR A 42 18.14 8.67 0.29
C THR A 42 17.57 9.21 1.60
N ILE A 43 17.60 8.41 2.65
CA ILE A 43 17.29 8.85 4.02
C ILE A 43 18.60 9.16 4.73
N GLU A 44 18.73 10.41 5.17
CA GLU A 44 19.90 10.87 5.91
C GLU A 44 20.08 10.07 7.22
N GLY A 45 21.30 9.66 7.50
CA GLY A 45 21.64 8.89 8.70
C GLY A 45 21.30 7.39 8.65
N PHE A 46 20.70 6.89 7.57
CA PHE A 46 20.44 5.46 7.43
C PHE A 46 21.65 4.72 6.81
N ASP A 47 22.08 3.62 7.45
CA ASP A 47 23.21 2.79 6.99
C ASP A 47 22.73 1.75 5.95
N TYR A 48 22.82 2.13 4.67
CA TYR A 48 22.49 1.22 3.55
C TYR A 48 23.50 0.07 3.39
N GLU A 49 24.72 0.20 3.90
CA GLU A 49 25.69 -0.91 3.89
C GLU A 49 25.32 -1.96 4.93
N GLN A 50 24.87 -1.54 6.13
CA GLN A 50 24.32 -2.46 7.12
C GLN A 50 23.08 -3.17 6.56
N TYR A 51 22.19 -2.44 5.91
CA TYR A 51 21.03 -3.02 5.24
C TYR A 51 21.43 -4.09 4.20
N THR A 52 22.45 -3.80 3.39
CA THR A 52 22.97 -4.76 2.40
C THR A 52 23.53 -6.01 3.06
N ARG A 53 24.25 -5.87 4.19
CA ARG A 53 24.76 -7.01 4.97
C ARG A 53 23.64 -7.86 5.57
N GLU A 54 22.56 -7.23 6.02
CA GLU A 54 21.42 -7.88 6.66
C GLU A 54 20.52 -8.63 5.67
N TYR A 55 20.16 -7.99 4.56
CA TYR A 55 19.20 -8.50 3.59
C TYR A 55 19.83 -9.08 2.31
N GLY A 56 21.13 -8.91 2.09
CA GLY A 56 21.80 -9.33 0.88
C GLY A 56 21.43 -8.53 -0.37
N VAL A 57 20.67 -7.45 -0.23
CA VAL A 57 20.22 -6.59 -1.32
C VAL A 57 21.23 -5.46 -1.52
N ARG A 58 21.80 -5.35 -2.72
CA ARG A 58 22.67 -4.22 -3.07
C ARG A 58 21.84 -2.97 -3.31
N VAL A 59 22.12 -1.89 -2.58
CA VAL A 59 21.39 -0.61 -2.74
C VAL A 59 22.31 0.44 -3.37
N GLU A 60 21.85 1.01 -4.49
CA GLU A 60 22.49 2.12 -5.20
C GLU A 60 21.63 3.38 -5.04
N ASN A 61 22.11 4.35 -4.26
CA ASN A 61 21.40 5.60 -4.07
C ASN A 61 21.73 6.57 -5.21
N MET A 62 20.70 7.02 -5.94
CA MET A 62 20.89 7.93 -7.07
C MET A 62 20.79 9.41 -6.68
N GLU A 63 20.27 9.72 -5.51
CA GLU A 63 20.09 11.09 -4.99
C GLU A 63 19.55 12.06 -6.04
N LEU A 64 18.33 11.86 -6.43
CA LEU A 64 17.59 12.86 -7.16
C LEU A 64 16.88 13.74 -6.15
N TYR A 65 17.33 14.98 -6.03
CA TYR A 65 16.63 15.98 -5.21
C TYR A 65 15.20 16.10 -5.71
N TRP A 66 14.28 15.55 -4.96
CA TRP A 66 12.86 15.69 -5.21
C TRP A 66 12.15 15.98 -3.89
N GLU A 67 11.56 17.15 -3.82
CA GLU A 67 10.64 17.46 -2.74
C GLU A 67 9.31 16.78 -3.06
N THR A 68 8.85 15.90 -2.18
CA THR A 68 7.46 15.50 -2.19
C THR A 68 6.64 16.75 -1.91
N ALA A 69 5.58 16.97 -2.68
CA ALA A 69 4.68 18.12 -2.50
C ALA A 69 4.08 18.24 -1.08
N ASP A 70 4.22 17.20 -0.27
CA ASP A 70 3.80 17.17 1.13
C ASP A 70 4.75 17.91 2.09
N ASN A 71 6.05 17.99 1.80
CA ASN A 71 6.98 18.75 2.65
C ASN A 71 6.92 20.26 2.42
N SER A 72 6.39 20.71 1.27
CA SER A 72 6.23 22.15 0.98
C SER A 72 5.06 22.79 1.74
N ARG A 73 4.18 22.01 2.36
CA ARG A 73 3.04 22.54 3.12
C ARG A 73 3.37 22.94 4.58
N SER A 74 4.46 22.47 5.14
CA SER A 74 4.81 22.72 6.55
C SER A 74 5.72 23.92 6.80
N GLY A 75 6.28 24.56 5.78
CA GLY A 75 7.30 25.60 5.95
C GLY A 75 7.10 26.95 5.26
N MET A 76 6.10 27.13 4.41
CA MET A 76 5.89 28.43 3.75
C MET A 76 4.78 29.23 4.43
N SER A 77 5.17 30.33 5.05
CA SER A 77 4.29 31.36 5.59
C SER A 77 3.20 31.74 4.58
N LYS A 78 1.96 31.79 5.05
CA LYS A 78 0.76 32.14 4.24
C LYS A 78 0.69 33.61 3.81
N THR A 79 1.78 34.35 3.87
CA THR A 79 1.81 35.79 3.55
C THR A 79 2.40 36.01 2.17
N GLY A 80 1.56 36.46 1.22
CA GLY A 80 2.01 37.19 0.02
C GLY A 80 2.13 36.40 -1.29
N GLN A 81 1.40 35.32 -1.50
CA GLN A 81 1.40 34.68 -2.83
C GLN A 81 0.39 35.38 -3.76
N SER A 82 0.92 36.09 -4.76
CA SER A 82 0.15 36.71 -5.84
C SER A 82 -0.68 35.65 -6.60
N PHE A 83 -1.91 36.01 -7.01
CA PHE A 83 -2.76 35.19 -7.89
C PHE A 83 -2.01 34.71 -9.15
N ILE A 84 -1.12 35.54 -9.69
CA ILE A 84 -0.23 35.20 -10.82
C ILE A 84 0.72 34.06 -10.49
N GLY A 85 1.27 34.02 -9.27
CA GLY A 85 2.15 32.90 -8.82
C GLY A 85 1.42 31.56 -8.68
N HIS A 86 0.13 31.59 -8.28
CA HIS A 86 -0.70 30.39 -8.23
C HIS A 86 -1.08 29.90 -9.64
N ALA A 87 -1.46 30.82 -10.54
CA ALA A 87 -1.77 30.50 -11.92
C ALA A 87 -0.55 29.93 -12.67
N TYR A 88 0.62 30.55 -12.48
CA TYR A 88 1.88 30.10 -13.08
C TYR A 88 2.28 28.69 -12.57
N ARG A 89 2.19 28.44 -11.26
CA ARG A 89 2.47 27.13 -10.67
C ARG A 89 1.49 26.06 -11.16
N PHE A 90 0.19 26.38 -11.20
CA PHE A 90 -0.84 25.51 -11.76
C PHE A 90 -0.55 25.17 -13.23
N LEU A 91 -0.21 26.16 -14.02
CA LEU A 91 0.11 25.99 -15.44
C LEU A 91 1.33 25.08 -15.64
N LEU A 92 2.41 25.31 -14.86
CA LEU A 92 3.61 24.49 -14.93
C LEU A 92 3.34 23.05 -14.48
N THR A 93 2.60 22.84 -13.39
CA THR A 93 2.29 21.48 -12.90
C THR A 93 1.29 20.77 -13.81
N TYR A 94 0.23 21.49 -14.23
CA TYR A 94 -0.83 20.91 -15.06
C TYR A 94 -0.36 20.63 -16.48
N LEU A 95 0.36 21.55 -17.11
CA LEU A 95 0.75 21.45 -18.52
C LEU A 95 2.10 20.79 -18.73
N LEU A 96 3.09 21.04 -17.88
CA LEU A 96 4.47 20.68 -18.19
C LEU A 96 5.04 19.58 -17.29
N ASP A 97 4.56 19.41 -16.04
CA ASP A 97 5.17 18.51 -15.06
C ASP A 97 6.72 18.41 -15.21
N GLY A 98 7.38 19.57 -15.08
CA GLY A 98 8.82 19.70 -15.38
C GLY A 98 9.66 18.75 -14.56
N ALA A 99 9.23 18.39 -13.34
CA ALA A 99 9.89 17.40 -12.52
C ALA A 99 9.91 16.02 -13.20
N LEU A 100 8.81 15.60 -13.85
CA LEU A 100 8.75 14.35 -14.57
C LEU A 100 9.82 14.26 -15.68
N PHE A 101 9.87 15.29 -16.55
CA PHE A 101 10.75 15.25 -17.73
C PHE A 101 12.20 15.43 -17.37
N ILE A 102 12.53 16.40 -16.50
CA ILE A 102 13.93 16.67 -16.10
C ILE A 102 14.48 15.50 -15.29
N LYS A 103 13.76 15.06 -14.26
CA LYS A 103 14.19 13.97 -13.39
C LYS A 103 14.20 12.63 -14.14
N GLY A 104 13.21 12.36 -14.97
CA GLY A 104 13.20 11.16 -15.79
C GLY A 104 14.40 11.09 -16.74
N ARG A 105 14.82 12.22 -17.33
CA ARG A 105 16.05 12.27 -18.14
C ARG A 105 17.30 12.03 -17.28
N GLN A 106 17.39 12.64 -16.10
CA GLN A 106 18.50 12.41 -15.16
C GLN A 106 18.58 10.94 -14.73
N ILE A 107 17.44 10.28 -14.51
CA ILE A 107 17.40 8.83 -14.24
C ILE A 107 17.98 8.09 -15.44
N ALA A 108 17.50 8.33 -16.65
CA ALA A 108 17.95 7.63 -17.85
C ALA A 108 19.47 7.78 -18.12
N ASP A 109 20.05 8.94 -17.82
CA ASP A 109 21.46 9.22 -18.03
C ASP A 109 22.38 8.67 -16.93
N ARG A 110 21.88 8.53 -15.70
CA ARG A 110 22.65 8.08 -14.52
C ARG A 110 22.42 6.62 -14.16
N LEU A 111 21.34 5.99 -14.64
CA LEU A 111 20.99 4.61 -14.33
C LEU A 111 22.03 3.66 -14.90
N LYS A 112 22.53 2.78 -14.02
CA LYS A 112 23.50 1.75 -14.38
C LYS A 112 22.86 0.40 -14.15
N ILE A 113 22.63 -0.35 -15.24
CA ILE A 113 22.10 -1.71 -15.20
C ILE A 113 23.15 -2.62 -15.78
N GLU A 114 23.51 -3.70 -15.08
CA GLU A 114 24.48 -4.68 -15.56
C GLU A 114 23.98 -5.34 -16.85
N ALA A 115 24.87 -5.58 -17.80
CA ALA A 115 24.52 -6.09 -19.13
C ALA A 115 23.88 -7.48 -19.11
N ASP A 116 24.19 -8.28 -18.08
CA ASP A 116 23.64 -9.62 -17.85
C ASP A 116 22.46 -9.65 -16.85
N THR A 117 21.79 -8.51 -16.67
CA THR A 117 20.54 -8.42 -15.91
C THR A 117 19.43 -9.15 -16.68
N ASP A 118 18.67 -10.00 -15.99
CA ASP A 118 17.56 -10.76 -16.56
C ASP A 118 16.23 -10.00 -16.50
N LEU A 119 15.98 -9.35 -15.35
CA LEU A 119 14.70 -8.70 -15.04
C LEU A 119 14.92 -7.32 -14.44
N VAL A 120 14.17 -6.34 -14.94
CA VAL A 120 14.11 -5.00 -14.34
C VAL A 120 12.67 -4.68 -13.95
N VAL A 121 12.43 -4.41 -12.66
CA VAL A 121 11.13 -4.00 -12.14
C VAL A 121 11.20 -2.53 -11.74
N ALA A 122 10.40 -1.68 -12.36
CA ALA A 122 10.31 -0.27 -11.99
C ALA A 122 8.97 0.05 -11.33
N LEU A 123 9.01 0.64 -10.14
CA LEU A 123 7.82 1.03 -9.38
C LEU A 123 7.35 2.43 -9.79
N SER A 124 6.05 2.58 -10.06
CA SER A 124 5.45 3.79 -10.66
C SER A 124 5.34 4.99 -9.74
N THR A 125 5.59 4.85 -8.47
CA THR A 125 5.51 5.99 -7.54
C THR A 125 6.91 6.34 -7.05
N PRO A 126 7.47 7.42 -7.62
CA PRO A 126 6.92 8.37 -8.60
C PRO A 126 6.96 7.85 -10.05
N PHE A 127 6.05 8.37 -10.90
CA PHE A 127 5.97 7.94 -12.31
C PHE A 127 7.26 8.23 -13.12
N MET A 128 8.10 9.16 -12.65
CA MET A 128 9.41 9.42 -13.26
C MET A 128 10.33 8.20 -13.26
N CYS A 129 10.16 7.22 -12.38
CA CYS A 129 10.89 5.94 -12.43
C CYS A 129 10.60 5.21 -13.74
N LEU A 130 9.31 5.08 -14.09
CA LEU A 130 8.89 4.44 -15.34
C LEU A 130 9.33 5.25 -16.55
N TYR A 131 9.15 6.58 -16.50
CA TYR A 131 9.54 7.47 -17.59
C TYR A 131 11.06 7.39 -17.83
N GLY A 132 11.88 7.48 -16.78
CA GLY A 132 13.33 7.39 -16.87
C GLY A 132 13.80 6.04 -17.43
N LEU A 133 13.26 4.93 -16.91
CA LEU A 133 13.58 3.60 -17.44
C LEU A 133 13.12 3.46 -18.89
N SER A 134 11.97 4.03 -19.29
CA SER A 134 11.51 4.01 -20.67
C SER A 134 12.47 4.72 -21.64
N LEU A 135 13.05 5.84 -21.21
CA LEU A 135 14.08 6.56 -21.97
C LEU A 135 15.37 5.73 -22.07
N TYR A 136 15.79 5.12 -20.96
CA TYR A 136 16.95 4.21 -20.92
C TYR A 136 16.78 3.05 -21.89
N ILE A 137 15.64 2.37 -21.87
CA ILE A 137 15.34 1.23 -22.77
C ILE A 137 15.39 1.65 -24.25
N ARG A 138 14.81 2.81 -24.60
CA ARG A 138 14.84 3.33 -25.97
C ARG A 138 16.25 3.66 -26.45
N LYS A 139 17.09 4.18 -25.56
CA LYS A 139 18.47 4.58 -25.87
C LYS A 139 19.40 3.39 -26.00
N HIS A 140 19.31 2.43 -25.06
CA HIS A 140 20.28 1.33 -24.94
C HIS A 140 19.81 0.01 -25.54
N ARG A 141 18.49 -0.18 -25.76
CA ARG A 141 17.87 -1.41 -26.32
C ARG A 141 18.36 -2.68 -25.61
N PRO A 142 18.29 -2.75 -24.27
CA PRO A 142 18.81 -3.89 -23.51
C PRO A 142 18.00 -5.17 -23.76
N SER A 143 18.60 -6.31 -23.39
CA SER A 143 17.99 -7.64 -23.53
C SER A 143 17.11 -8.07 -22.35
N PHE A 144 17.18 -7.38 -21.20
CA PHE A 144 16.39 -7.75 -20.03
C PHE A 144 14.88 -7.59 -20.23
N VAL A 145 14.11 -8.33 -19.48
CA VAL A 145 12.65 -8.14 -19.41
C VAL A 145 12.35 -6.95 -18.51
N ALA A 146 11.65 -5.94 -19.03
CA ALA A 146 11.23 -4.77 -18.26
C ALA A 146 9.77 -4.87 -17.81
N VAL A 147 9.54 -4.76 -16.52
CA VAL A 147 8.22 -4.77 -15.86
C VAL A 147 7.95 -3.43 -15.22
N ALA A 148 6.82 -2.81 -15.57
CA ALA A 148 6.29 -1.65 -14.87
C ALA A 148 5.39 -2.13 -13.72
N ASP A 149 5.67 -1.75 -12.48
CA ASP A 149 4.82 -2.06 -11.32
C ASP A 149 4.05 -0.82 -10.90
N SER A 150 2.74 -0.81 -11.15
CA SER A 150 1.92 0.39 -10.98
C SER A 150 0.70 0.16 -10.08
N GLY A 151 0.57 0.98 -9.03
CA GLY A 151 -0.60 0.98 -8.17
C GLY A 151 -1.74 1.84 -8.70
N ASP A 152 -1.38 3.05 -9.15
CA ASP A 152 -2.34 4.02 -9.66
C ASP A 152 -1.90 4.55 -11.03
N PRO A 153 -2.81 4.77 -11.97
CA PRO A 153 -2.51 5.42 -13.24
C PRO A 153 -1.97 6.84 -13.00
N PHE A 154 -1.06 7.28 -13.85
CA PHE A 154 -0.50 8.62 -13.71
C PHE A 154 -1.47 9.71 -14.18
N TYR A 155 -2.01 9.60 -15.39
CA TYR A 155 -2.96 10.56 -15.95
C TYR A 155 -4.38 10.35 -15.43
N TYR A 156 -4.84 9.11 -15.36
CA TYR A 156 -6.20 8.77 -14.92
C TYR A 156 -6.37 8.75 -13.40
N SER A 157 -5.38 9.25 -12.64
CA SER A 157 -5.50 9.42 -11.19
C SER A 157 -6.58 10.44 -10.83
N LYS A 158 -7.49 10.05 -9.91
CA LYS A 158 -8.53 10.96 -9.41
C LYS A 158 -7.98 12.11 -8.56
N GLN A 159 -6.77 11.95 -8.03
CA GLN A 159 -6.15 12.89 -7.10
C GLN A 159 -5.46 14.06 -7.79
N ASN A 160 -4.91 13.86 -8.98
CA ASN A 160 -4.10 14.86 -9.67
C ASN A 160 -4.59 15.07 -11.11
N LYS A 161 -5.22 16.22 -11.36
CA LYS A 161 -5.62 16.60 -12.72
C LYS A 161 -4.40 17.00 -13.53
N ARG A 162 -4.24 16.43 -14.72
CA ARG A 162 -3.19 16.76 -15.69
C ARG A 162 -3.78 17.06 -17.06
N ALA A 163 -3.01 17.74 -17.90
CA ALA A 163 -3.43 18.03 -19.26
C ALA A 163 -3.64 16.74 -20.09
N PRO A 164 -4.60 16.71 -21.03
CA PRO A 164 -4.96 15.48 -21.77
C PRO A 164 -3.80 14.82 -22.51
N TRP A 165 -2.78 15.54 -22.93
CA TRP A 165 -1.63 14.99 -23.62
C TRP A 165 -0.76 14.06 -22.75
N PHE A 166 -0.86 14.17 -21.42
CA PHE A 166 -0.20 13.23 -20.52
C PHE A 166 -0.72 11.79 -20.65
N ALA A 167 -1.94 11.60 -21.12
CA ALA A 167 -2.43 10.24 -21.47
C ALA A 167 -1.60 9.60 -22.58
N TRP A 168 -1.16 10.42 -23.56
CA TRP A 168 -0.27 9.95 -24.62
C TRP A 168 1.14 9.65 -24.08
N VAL A 169 1.68 10.50 -23.19
CA VAL A 169 2.96 10.25 -22.52
C VAL A 169 2.92 8.95 -21.72
N GLU A 170 1.91 8.78 -20.89
CA GLU A 170 1.74 7.58 -20.08
C GLU A 170 1.65 6.32 -20.96
N ARG A 171 0.83 6.34 -22.00
CA ARG A 171 0.74 5.25 -22.98
C ARG A 171 2.08 4.97 -23.65
N SER A 172 2.82 6.00 -24.05
CA SER A 172 4.13 5.90 -24.67
C SER A 172 5.17 5.25 -23.75
N VAL A 173 5.11 5.56 -22.45
CA VAL A 173 5.96 4.95 -21.42
C VAL A 173 5.63 3.48 -21.25
N TYR A 174 4.38 3.12 -20.96
CA TYR A 174 4.01 1.72 -20.73
C TYR A 174 4.30 0.80 -21.92
N ARG A 175 4.23 1.30 -23.16
CA ARG A 175 4.54 0.53 -24.37
C ARG A 175 5.99 0.04 -24.43
N THR A 176 6.90 0.64 -23.69
CA THR A 176 8.32 0.21 -23.64
C THR A 176 8.53 -0.99 -22.72
N PHE A 177 7.57 -1.28 -21.85
CA PHE A 177 7.64 -2.40 -20.92
C PHE A 177 7.04 -3.67 -21.55
N ARG A 178 7.62 -4.81 -21.20
CA ARG A 178 7.10 -6.11 -21.61
C ARG A 178 5.78 -6.39 -20.91
N TYR A 179 5.73 -6.13 -19.57
CA TYR A 179 4.57 -6.34 -18.72
C TYR A 179 4.29 -5.13 -17.84
N LEU A 180 3.02 -5.00 -17.45
CA LEU A 180 2.54 -4.09 -16.41
C LEU A 180 1.92 -4.93 -15.30
N THR A 181 2.44 -4.79 -14.07
CA THR A 181 1.81 -5.39 -12.89
C THR A 181 0.95 -4.37 -12.16
N ILE A 182 -0.22 -4.79 -11.74
CA ILE A 182 -1.19 -4.00 -10.97
C ILE A 182 -1.67 -4.79 -9.76
N PRO A 183 -2.02 -4.13 -8.63
CA PRO A 183 -2.32 -4.82 -7.38
C PRO A 183 -3.69 -5.49 -7.33
N THR A 184 -4.64 -5.10 -8.18
CA THR A 184 -6.03 -5.57 -8.12
C THR A 184 -6.67 -5.65 -9.51
N PRO A 185 -7.53 -6.64 -9.76
CA PRO A 185 -8.27 -6.73 -11.02
C PRO A 185 -9.17 -5.52 -11.27
N ASN A 186 -9.65 -4.85 -10.22
CA ASN A 186 -10.50 -3.66 -10.34
C ASN A 186 -9.80 -2.47 -11.01
N ALA A 187 -8.46 -2.48 -11.06
CA ALA A 187 -7.70 -1.44 -11.75
C ALA A 187 -7.58 -1.67 -13.28
N ILE A 188 -7.88 -2.86 -13.78
CA ILE A 188 -7.75 -3.23 -15.20
C ILE A 188 -8.39 -2.19 -16.14
N PRO A 189 -9.65 -1.74 -15.95
CA PRO A 189 -10.28 -0.79 -16.89
C PRO A 189 -9.52 0.53 -17.05
N SER A 190 -8.75 0.93 -16.03
CA SER A 190 -7.94 2.15 -16.08
C SER A 190 -6.68 1.97 -16.93
N TYR A 191 -6.14 0.75 -17.00
CA TYR A 191 -4.90 0.45 -17.69
C TYR A 191 -5.07 -0.13 -19.10
N GLU A 192 -6.19 -0.78 -19.41
CA GLU A 192 -6.50 -1.29 -20.77
C GLU A 192 -6.50 -0.19 -21.82
N ARG A 193 -6.75 1.06 -21.41
CA ARG A 193 -6.65 2.25 -22.27
C ARG A 193 -5.21 2.62 -22.65
N LEU A 194 -4.24 2.11 -21.89
CA LEU A 194 -2.82 2.49 -21.97
C LEU A 194 -1.98 1.39 -22.60
N ILE A 195 -2.26 0.13 -22.29
CA ILE A 195 -1.50 -1.05 -22.70
C ILE A 195 -2.45 -2.22 -22.97
N PRO A 196 -2.16 -3.12 -23.96
CA PRO A 196 -2.97 -4.28 -24.23
C PRO A 196 -3.18 -5.18 -23.00
N ARG A 197 -4.40 -5.73 -22.87
CA ARG A 197 -4.81 -6.52 -21.69
C ARG A 197 -3.90 -7.73 -21.44
N GLU A 198 -3.40 -8.37 -22.48
CA GLU A 198 -2.50 -9.52 -22.40
C GLU A 198 -1.13 -9.20 -21.79
N LYS A 199 -0.76 -7.93 -21.69
CA LYS A 199 0.45 -7.47 -20.98
C LYS A 199 0.23 -7.13 -19.52
N ILE A 200 -1.02 -7.09 -19.07
CA ILE A 200 -1.37 -6.75 -17.67
C ILE A 200 -1.35 -8.02 -16.83
N ARG A 201 -0.64 -7.97 -15.71
CA ARG A 201 -0.57 -9.03 -14.70
C ARG A 201 -1.04 -8.50 -13.36
N ILE A 202 -1.80 -9.30 -12.63
CA ILE A 202 -2.28 -8.92 -11.29
C ILE A 202 -1.30 -9.49 -10.28
N ILE A 203 -0.50 -8.63 -9.66
CA ILE A 203 0.42 -8.99 -8.57
C ILE A 203 0.15 -8.05 -7.41
N PRO A 204 -0.60 -8.47 -6.37
CA PRO A 204 -0.95 -7.65 -5.23
C PRO A 204 0.26 -7.26 -4.37
N GLN A 205 0.04 -6.50 -3.31
CA GLN A 205 1.05 -6.23 -2.29
C GLN A 205 1.34 -7.51 -1.53
N GLY A 206 2.62 -7.92 -1.49
CA GLY A 206 3.05 -9.07 -0.73
C GLY A 206 3.46 -8.72 0.69
N PHE A 207 3.32 -9.72 1.58
CA PHE A 207 3.74 -9.65 2.97
C PHE A 207 4.51 -10.90 3.33
N ARG A 208 5.52 -10.74 4.14
CA ARG A 208 6.22 -11.86 4.72
C ARG A 208 5.42 -12.40 5.90
N MET A 209 5.05 -13.68 5.87
CA MET A 209 4.19 -14.30 6.89
C MET A 209 4.91 -15.30 7.77
N ASP A 210 6.06 -15.79 7.37
CA ASP A 210 6.81 -16.89 8.03
C ASP A 210 7.45 -16.50 9.38
N HIS A 211 7.65 -15.20 9.63
CA HIS A 211 8.26 -14.69 10.87
C HIS A 211 7.23 -14.22 11.90
N LEU A 212 5.95 -14.17 11.54
CA LEU A 212 4.91 -13.63 12.41
C LEU A 212 4.62 -14.55 13.59
N LYS A 213 4.70 -13.99 14.79
CA LYS A 213 4.30 -14.68 16.02
C LYS A 213 2.81 -14.46 16.22
N LEU A 214 2.00 -15.44 15.87
CA LEU A 214 0.55 -15.39 16.03
C LEU A 214 0.11 -16.34 17.15
N CYS A 215 -0.88 -15.90 17.94
CA CYS A 215 -1.56 -16.76 18.89
C CYS A 215 -2.42 -17.78 18.13
N ARG A 216 -2.18 -19.07 18.35
CA ARG A 216 -2.95 -20.17 17.74
C ARG A 216 -3.99 -20.74 18.68
N GLU A 217 -3.94 -20.36 19.95
CA GLU A 217 -4.89 -20.83 20.96
C GLU A 217 -6.25 -20.14 20.78
N GLU A 218 -7.31 -20.89 21.06
CA GLU A 218 -8.65 -20.31 21.07
C GLU A 218 -8.80 -19.39 22.28
N PRO A 219 -9.28 -18.16 22.07
CA PRO A 219 -9.49 -17.21 23.16
C PRO A 219 -10.56 -17.71 24.13
N THR A 220 -10.32 -17.51 25.42
CA THR A 220 -11.25 -17.89 26.49
C THR A 220 -11.62 -16.67 27.35
N GLY A 221 -12.65 -16.81 28.17
CA GLY A 221 -13.09 -15.76 29.12
C GLY A 221 -14.03 -14.73 28.48
N THR A 222 -13.92 -13.48 28.90
CA THR A 222 -14.72 -12.38 28.36
C THR A 222 -14.49 -12.23 26.87
N VAL A 223 -15.55 -12.08 26.11
CA VAL A 223 -15.46 -11.94 24.65
C VAL A 223 -14.73 -10.65 24.29
N ARG A 224 -13.62 -10.81 23.57
CA ARG A 224 -12.80 -9.71 23.06
C ARG A 224 -12.92 -9.68 21.54
N PHE A 225 -13.24 -8.53 21.00
CA PHE A 225 -13.25 -8.32 19.56
C PHE A 225 -12.57 -7.00 19.20
N ALA A 226 -12.03 -6.90 18.00
CA ALA A 226 -11.23 -5.76 17.63
C ALA A 226 -11.60 -5.14 16.29
N TYR A 227 -11.32 -3.85 16.18
CA TYR A 227 -11.24 -3.11 14.94
C TYR A 227 -9.85 -2.47 14.81
N ALA A 228 -9.24 -2.60 13.65
CA ALA A 228 -7.99 -1.93 13.33
C ALA A 228 -8.18 -0.95 12.17
N GLY A 229 -7.77 0.30 12.34
CA GLY A 229 -7.82 1.33 11.29
C GLY A 229 -8.40 2.65 11.75
N VAL A 230 -8.68 3.54 10.80
CA VAL A 230 -9.27 4.87 11.01
C VAL A 230 -10.75 4.85 10.65
N PHE A 231 -11.57 5.53 11.41
CA PHE A 231 -12.96 5.80 11.07
C PHE A 231 -13.06 7.10 10.24
N TYR A 232 -14.11 7.19 9.44
CA TYR A 232 -14.42 8.37 8.62
C TYR A 232 -15.92 8.63 8.63
N TRP A 233 -16.33 9.89 8.83
CA TRP A 233 -17.74 10.29 8.90
C TRP A 233 -18.58 9.80 7.72
N ASP A 234 -18.07 9.97 6.49
CA ASP A 234 -18.81 9.74 5.26
C ASP A 234 -18.61 8.34 4.67
N ILE A 235 -17.51 7.67 5.03
CA ILE A 235 -17.09 6.43 4.35
C ILE A 235 -17.22 5.22 5.25
N ARG A 236 -16.92 5.39 6.57
CA ARG A 236 -16.78 4.29 7.53
C ARG A 236 -17.11 4.75 8.94
N ASN A 237 -18.38 5.15 9.15
CA ASN A 237 -18.86 5.65 10.42
C ASN A 237 -19.33 4.48 11.32
N PRO A 238 -18.76 4.32 12.54
CA PRO A 238 -19.09 3.24 13.46
C PRO A 238 -20.34 3.50 14.31
N GLU A 239 -20.99 4.65 14.20
CA GLU A 239 -22.08 5.12 15.07
C GLU A 239 -23.17 4.06 15.28
N PHE A 240 -23.61 3.40 14.20
CA PHE A 240 -24.63 2.34 14.27
C PHE A 240 -24.21 1.17 15.19
N LEU A 241 -22.92 0.83 15.18
CA LEU A 241 -22.36 -0.24 16.02
C LEU A 241 -22.29 0.22 17.48
N PHE A 242 -21.82 1.44 17.77
CA PHE A 242 -21.79 1.99 19.11
C PHE A 242 -23.20 2.11 19.70
N GLN A 243 -24.18 2.60 18.91
CA GLN A 243 -25.57 2.65 19.30
C GLN A 243 -26.14 1.27 19.64
N TYR A 244 -25.78 0.25 18.86
CA TYR A 244 -26.19 -1.11 19.15
C TYR A 244 -25.53 -1.66 20.41
N LEU A 245 -24.20 -1.52 20.54
CA LEU A 245 -23.42 -1.98 21.70
C LEU A 245 -23.92 -1.33 23.00
N SER A 246 -24.42 -0.08 22.96
CA SER A 246 -24.93 0.63 24.14
C SER A 246 -26.18 -0.01 24.74
N ARG A 247 -26.89 -0.84 23.97
CA ARG A 247 -28.12 -1.54 24.40
C ARG A 247 -27.84 -2.96 24.90
N LEU A 248 -26.57 -3.43 24.81
CA LEU A 248 -26.20 -4.78 25.20
C LEU A 248 -25.80 -4.85 26.68
N ASP A 249 -26.47 -5.72 27.40
CA ASP A 249 -26.15 -6.03 28.81
C ASP A 249 -25.39 -7.37 28.92
N ILE A 250 -24.35 -7.53 28.10
CA ILE A 250 -23.44 -8.68 28.14
C ILE A 250 -22.01 -8.20 28.31
N PRO A 251 -21.13 -8.98 28.98
CA PRO A 251 -19.73 -8.62 29.12
C PRO A 251 -18.98 -8.80 27.79
N TYR A 252 -18.27 -7.77 27.37
CA TYR A 252 -17.35 -7.80 26.24
C TYR A 252 -16.26 -6.73 26.42
N GLU A 253 -15.17 -6.89 25.68
CA GLU A 253 -14.14 -5.88 25.48
C GLU A 253 -14.03 -5.58 23.99
N PHE A 254 -14.13 -4.30 23.62
CA PHE A 254 -13.94 -3.86 22.25
C PHE A 254 -12.60 -3.14 22.12
N HIS A 255 -11.65 -3.77 21.44
CA HIS A 255 -10.30 -3.26 21.21
C HIS A 255 -10.26 -2.42 19.95
N LEU A 256 -9.82 -1.16 20.06
CA LEU A 256 -9.66 -0.24 18.95
C LEU A 256 -8.16 0.01 18.70
N PHE A 257 -7.62 -0.49 17.60
CA PHE A 257 -6.25 -0.25 17.16
C PHE A 257 -6.22 0.89 16.15
N MET A 258 -5.69 2.04 16.56
CA MET A 258 -5.72 3.27 15.79
C MET A 258 -4.33 3.90 15.69
N ARG A 259 -4.05 4.61 14.60
CA ARG A 259 -2.79 5.35 14.46
C ARG A 259 -2.72 6.55 15.41
N TYR A 260 -3.84 7.23 15.60
CA TYR A 260 -3.99 8.40 16.47
C TYR A 260 -5.43 8.48 16.99
N ARG A 261 -5.62 9.25 18.04
CA ARG A 261 -6.95 9.50 18.57
C ARG A 261 -7.74 10.40 17.62
N ASP A 262 -8.96 10.01 17.33
CA ASP A 262 -9.82 10.59 16.30
C ASP A 262 -11.03 11.25 16.95
N ALA A 263 -11.39 12.47 16.53
CA ALA A 263 -12.52 13.23 17.06
C ALA A 263 -13.87 12.50 16.92
N LEU A 264 -14.03 11.63 15.89
CA LEU A 264 -15.22 10.81 15.73
C LEU A 264 -15.33 9.78 16.87
N VAL A 265 -14.20 9.16 17.23
CA VAL A 265 -14.17 8.21 18.35
C VAL A 265 -14.45 8.92 19.67
N ASP A 266 -13.85 10.09 19.90
CA ASP A 266 -14.12 10.88 21.11
C ASP A 266 -15.60 11.21 21.26
N LYS A 267 -16.24 11.66 20.18
CA LYS A 267 -17.68 11.90 20.16
C LYS A 267 -18.47 10.63 20.50
N MET A 268 -18.11 9.48 19.95
CA MET A 268 -18.80 8.21 20.23
C MET A 268 -18.62 7.80 21.72
N LEU A 269 -17.44 8.00 22.29
CA LEU A 269 -17.19 7.69 23.70
C LEU A 269 -17.98 8.60 24.65
N GLU A 270 -18.16 9.87 24.30
CA GLU A 270 -19.00 10.82 25.05
C GLU A 270 -20.49 10.48 24.96
N GLU A 271 -20.95 10.14 23.75
CA GLU A 271 -22.36 9.85 23.48
C GLU A 271 -22.80 8.48 24.07
N TYR A 272 -21.88 7.50 24.13
CA TYR A 272 -22.15 6.14 24.63
C TYR A 272 -21.24 5.75 25.80
N PRO A 273 -21.38 6.35 27.00
CA PRO A 273 -20.45 6.17 28.13
C PRO A 273 -20.44 4.74 28.70
N ASN A 274 -21.51 3.97 28.53
CA ASN A 274 -21.53 2.55 28.90
C ASN A 274 -20.72 1.67 27.96
N VAL A 275 -20.62 2.02 26.69
CA VAL A 275 -19.73 1.37 25.71
C VAL A 275 -18.30 1.79 25.97
N ALA A 276 -18.05 3.07 26.25
CA ALA A 276 -16.73 3.60 26.56
C ALA A 276 -16.00 2.82 27.66
N LYS A 277 -16.74 2.34 28.68
CA LYS A 277 -16.20 1.50 29.78
C LYS A 277 -15.74 0.11 29.34
N LYS A 278 -16.16 -0.34 28.17
CA LYS A 278 -15.86 -1.67 27.59
C LYS A 278 -14.87 -1.56 26.42
N ILE A 279 -14.34 -0.35 26.13
CA ILE A 279 -13.39 -0.11 25.05
C ILE A 279 -11.96 -0.07 25.60
N VAL A 280 -11.07 -0.77 24.88
CA VAL A 280 -9.62 -0.74 25.11
C VAL A 280 -8.96 -0.08 23.90
N MET A 281 -8.34 1.09 24.11
CA MET A 281 -7.70 1.86 23.04
C MET A 281 -6.22 1.52 22.93
N HIS A 282 -5.76 1.28 21.69
CA HIS A 282 -4.37 1.05 21.34
C HIS A 282 -3.93 2.04 20.27
N PHE A 283 -2.80 2.74 20.48
CA PHE A 283 -2.32 3.75 19.55
C PHE A 283 -0.94 3.41 18.99
N SER A 284 -0.77 3.59 17.68
CA SER A 284 0.52 3.43 16.98
C SER A 284 1.27 2.13 17.32
N VAL A 285 0.53 1.04 17.42
CA VAL A 285 1.09 -0.30 17.67
C VAL A 285 1.92 -0.73 16.45
N PRO A 286 3.15 -1.24 16.62
CA PRO A 286 3.93 -1.84 15.54
C PRO A 286 3.16 -2.95 14.82
N HIS A 287 3.38 -3.12 13.51
CA HIS A 287 2.55 -4.01 12.68
C HIS A 287 2.56 -5.48 13.18
N ASP A 288 3.73 -6.02 13.52
CA ASP A 288 3.84 -7.41 14.00
C ASP A 288 3.14 -7.59 15.37
N GLU A 289 3.24 -6.60 16.24
CA GLU A 289 2.55 -6.58 17.53
C GLU A 289 1.02 -6.46 17.34
N LEU A 290 0.58 -5.63 16.38
CA LEU A 290 -0.82 -5.55 15.99
C LEU A 290 -1.35 -6.92 15.55
N LEU A 291 -0.64 -7.61 14.66
CA LEU A 291 -1.04 -8.93 14.19
C LEU A 291 -1.11 -9.96 15.31
N TYR A 292 -0.16 -9.92 16.27
CA TYR A 292 -0.22 -10.72 17.47
C TYR A 292 -1.49 -10.44 18.28
N HIS A 293 -1.77 -9.17 18.59
CA HIS A 293 -2.97 -8.78 19.32
C HIS A 293 -4.25 -9.20 18.60
N LEU A 294 -4.34 -8.96 17.30
CA LEU A 294 -5.52 -9.39 16.51
C LEU A 294 -5.72 -10.90 16.60
N SER A 295 -4.64 -11.68 16.60
CA SER A 295 -4.71 -13.14 16.72
C SER A 295 -5.16 -13.65 18.09
N THR A 296 -5.16 -12.80 19.13
CA THR A 296 -5.69 -13.14 20.47
C THR A 296 -7.18 -12.81 20.65
N MET A 297 -7.82 -12.19 19.68
CA MET A 297 -9.24 -11.83 19.73
C MET A 297 -10.15 -13.02 19.42
N HIS A 298 -11.39 -12.99 19.91
CA HIS A 298 -12.41 -13.98 19.55
C HIS A 298 -12.87 -13.78 18.10
N PHE A 299 -13.07 -12.52 17.68
CA PHE A 299 -13.37 -12.16 16.29
C PHE A 299 -12.95 -10.71 16.01
N LEU A 300 -12.93 -10.35 14.73
CA LEU A 300 -12.59 -9.01 14.27
C LEU A 300 -13.80 -8.37 13.59
N VAL A 301 -13.88 -7.06 13.64
CA VAL A 301 -14.95 -6.29 13.01
C VAL A 301 -14.41 -5.52 11.81
N ASN A 302 -14.99 -5.76 10.64
CA ASN A 302 -14.77 -4.96 9.47
C ASN A 302 -15.97 -4.04 9.22
N ILE A 303 -15.79 -2.73 9.41
CA ILE A 303 -16.74 -1.74 8.91
C ILE A 303 -16.36 -1.44 7.48
N GLU A 304 -17.23 -1.82 6.54
CA GLU A 304 -17.01 -1.70 5.11
C GLU A 304 -17.08 -0.25 4.64
N ASN A 305 -16.37 0.05 3.56
CA ASN A 305 -16.49 1.33 2.89
C ASN A 305 -17.83 1.40 2.11
N VAL A 306 -18.37 2.59 1.97
CA VAL A 306 -19.55 2.84 1.11
C VAL A 306 -19.24 2.54 -0.36
N SER A 307 -17.99 2.61 -0.80
CA SER A 307 -17.54 2.30 -2.16
C SER A 307 -16.61 1.08 -2.18
N ASN A 308 -16.96 0.06 -2.99
CA ASN A 308 -16.23 -1.22 -3.11
C ASN A 308 -15.05 -1.20 -4.11
N THR A 309 -14.41 -0.06 -4.36
CA THR A 309 -13.38 0.05 -5.42
C THR A 309 -12.00 -0.52 -5.04
N GLN A 310 -11.73 -0.76 -3.76
CA GLN A 310 -10.45 -1.33 -3.29
C GLN A 310 -10.67 -2.22 -2.06
N MET A 311 -9.97 -3.38 -2.00
CA MET A 311 -9.90 -4.16 -0.77
C MET A 311 -9.08 -3.38 0.26
N PRO A 312 -9.62 -3.05 1.44
CA PRO A 312 -8.87 -2.36 2.48
C PRO A 312 -7.70 -3.23 2.96
N SER A 313 -6.50 -2.65 3.09
CA SER A 313 -5.30 -3.37 3.55
C SER A 313 -5.49 -4.09 4.89
N LYS A 314 -6.32 -3.55 5.79
CA LYS A 314 -6.66 -4.16 7.08
C LYS A 314 -7.28 -5.57 6.96
N LEU A 315 -7.96 -5.88 5.84
CA LEU A 315 -8.53 -7.22 5.63
C LEU A 315 -7.45 -8.28 5.44
N ILE A 316 -6.29 -7.89 4.91
CA ILE A 316 -5.14 -8.77 4.82
C ILE A 316 -4.64 -9.09 6.23
N ASP A 317 -4.49 -8.07 7.09
CA ASP A 317 -4.10 -8.24 8.50
C ASP A 317 -5.08 -9.14 9.25
N TYR A 318 -6.38 -8.96 8.99
CA TYR A 318 -7.44 -9.79 9.58
C TYR A 318 -7.34 -11.24 9.12
N GLY A 319 -7.13 -11.46 7.82
CA GLY A 319 -6.92 -12.82 7.29
C GLY A 319 -5.66 -13.48 7.84
N ILE A 320 -4.55 -12.73 7.97
CA ILE A 320 -3.30 -13.22 8.57
C ILE A 320 -3.51 -13.62 10.03
N SER A 321 -4.30 -12.86 10.82
CA SER A 321 -4.59 -13.18 12.21
C SER A 321 -5.30 -14.53 12.39
N GLY A 322 -5.99 -15.01 11.36
CA GLY A 322 -6.73 -16.26 11.36
C GLY A 322 -8.04 -16.23 12.15
N ARG A 323 -8.47 -15.04 12.63
CA ARG A 323 -9.70 -14.91 13.42
C ARG A 323 -10.93 -14.67 12.54
N PRO A 324 -12.13 -15.13 12.98
CA PRO A 324 -13.38 -14.84 12.28
C PRO A 324 -13.58 -13.34 12.09
N VAL A 325 -14.08 -12.93 10.94
CA VAL A 325 -14.31 -11.52 10.62
C VAL A 325 -15.80 -11.25 10.42
N PHE A 326 -16.36 -10.41 11.30
CA PHE A 326 -17.70 -9.86 11.12
C PHE A 326 -17.64 -8.62 10.25
N SER A 327 -18.16 -8.70 9.03
CA SER A 327 -18.16 -7.58 8.07
C SER A 327 -19.53 -6.96 7.96
N CYS A 328 -19.64 -5.64 8.13
CA CYS A 328 -20.91 -4.95 8.11
C CYS A 328 -20.79 -3.48 7.68
N ARG A 329 -21.94 -2.93 7.27
CA ARG A 329 -22.21 -1.49 7.07
C ARG A 329 -23.49 -1.14 7.82
N LYS A 330 -23.77 0.16 7.91
CA LYS A 330 -25.00 0.67 8.54
C LYS A 330 -26.28 0.07 7.90
N ASP A 331 -26.28 -0.12 6.58
CA ASP A 331 -27.44 -0.58 5.81
C ASP A 331 -27.63 -2.11 5.79
N ASN A 332 -26.59 -2.89 6.12
CA ASN A 332 -26.65 -4.35 6.17
C ASN A 332 -26.34 -4.94 7.55
N PHE A 333 -26.23 -4.11 8.58
CA PHE A 333 -25.96 -4.59 9.94
C PHE A 333 -27.15 -5.35 10.50
N MET A 334 -26.95 -6.64 10.79
CA MET A 334 -27.94 -7.51 11.39
C MET A 334 -27.60 -7.78 12.86
N PRO A 335 -28.37 -7.23 13.82
CA PRO A 335 -28.14 -7.44 15.26
C PRO A 335 -28.08 -8.91 15.68
N ALA A 336 -28.89 -9.76 15.06
CA ALA A 336 -28.93 -11.19 15.36
C ALA A 336 -27.60 -11.89 15.03
N ASP A 337 -26.98 -11.54 13.91
CA ASP A 337 -25.70 -12.12 13.49
C ASP A 337 -24.57 -11.64 14.39
N PHE A 338 -24.58 -10.37 14.81
CA PHE A 338 -23.58 -9.87 15.75
C PHE A 338 -23.67 -10.56 17.13
N ILE A 339 -24.90 -10.83 17.61
CA ILE A 339 -25.12 -11.60 18.85
C ILE A 339 -24.61 -13.04 18.70
N ARG A 340 -24.74 -13.67 17.52
CA ARG A 340 -24.17 -15.00 17.28
C ARG A 340 -22.64 -14.97 17.43
N PHE A 341 -21.97 -13.98 16.86
CA PHE A 341 -20.53 -13.80 17.03
C PHE A 341 -20.13 -13.60 18.49
N LEU A 342 -20.86 -12.81 19.26
CA LEU A 342 -20.64 -12.66 20.69
C LEU A 342 -20.86 -13.95 21.49
N LYS A 343 -21.60 -14.91 20.97
CA LYS A 343 -21.83 -16.24 21.56
C LYS A 343 -20.87 -17.31 21.02
N GLY A 344 -19.90 -16.95 20.17
CA GLY A 344 -18.94 -17.87 19.60
C GLY A 344 -19.44 -18.65 18.37
N ASP A 345 -20.59 -18.26 17.81
CA ASP A 345 -21.06 -18.80 16.55
C ASP A 345 -20.66 -17.85 15.40
N TYR A 346 -19.67 -18.30 14.63
CA TYR A 346 -19.04 -17.54 13.55
C TYR A 346 -19.53 -17.95 12.16
N GLU A 347 -20.70 -18.59 12.06
CA GLU A 347 -21.34 -18.85 10.78
C GLU A 347 -21.59 -17.54 10.04
N GLY A 348 -21.20 -17.46 8.77
CA GLY A 348 -21.26 -16.23 7.99
C GLY A 348 -20.05 -15.32 8.13
N ALA A 349 -19.00 -15.71 8.87
CA ALA A 349 -17.75 -14.97 8.92
C ALA A 349 -17.17 -14.75 7.51
N MET A 350 -16.68 -13.53 7.26
CA MET A 350 -16.04 -13.19 6.00
C MET A 350 -14.78 -14.05 5.81
N LYS A 351 -14.71 -14.75 4.68
CA LYS A 351 -13.52 -15.54 4.31
C LYS A 351 -12.51 -14.65 3.59
N ILE A 352 -11.29 -14.64 4.07
CA ILE A 352 -10.18 -13.87 3.49
C ILE A 352 -9.07 -14.87 3.16
N ASP A 353 -8.82 -15.07 1.86
CA ASP A 353 -7.70 -15.87 1.41
C ASP A 353 -6.43 -14.99 1.39
N VAL A 354 -5.53 -15.26 2.33
CA VAL A 354 -4.26 -14.53 2.45
C VAL A 354 -3.11 -15.18 1.66
N SER A 355 -3.31 -16.36 1.10
CA SER A 355 -2.28 -17.05 0.31
C SER A 355 -1.86 -16.24 -0.91
N GLU A 356 -2.80 -15.47 -1.49
CA GLU A 356 -2.54 -14.58 -2.63
C GLU A 356 -1.60 -13.41 -2.28
N TYR A 357 -1.36 -13.14 -0.98
CA TYR A 357 -0.53 -12.04 -0.48
C TYR A 357 0.82 -12.52 0.06
N ASP A 358 1.12 -13.81 -0.03
CA ASP A 358 2.44 -14.34 0.35
C ASP A 358 3.52 -13.82 -0.59
N ILE A 359 4.48 -13.07 -0.03
CA ILE A 359 5.58 -12.49 -0.80
C ILE A 359 6.41 -13.55 -1.52
N ALA A 360 6.54 -14.77 -0.96
CA ALA A 360 7.28 -15.83 -1.59
C ALA A 360 6.64 -16.30 -2.90
N MET A 361 5.31 -16.37 -2.92
CA MET A 361 4.55 -16.68 -4.14
C MET A 361 4.61 -15.52 -5.14
N LEU A 362 4.46 -14.29 -4.66
CA LEU A 362 4.44 -13.11 -5.52
C LEU A 362 5.79 -12.84 -6.18
N ALA A 363 6.90 -13.06 -5.46
CA ALA A 363 8.24 -12.98 -6.03
C ALA A 363 8.42 -14.00 -7.19
N ARG A 364 7.93 -15.23 -7.03
CA ARG A 364 7.93 -16.23 -8.12
C ARG A 364 7.15 -15.76 -9.35
N ARG A 365 5.99 -15.10 -9.17
CA ARG A 365 5.24 -14.53 -10.29
C ARG A 365 6.05 -13.48 -11.05
N PHE A 366 6.86 -12.65 -10.37
CA PHE A 366 7.77 -11.73 -11.05
C PHE A 366 8.87 -12.46 -11.80
N LEU A 367 9.43 -13.57 -11.24
CA LEU A 367 10.44 -14.39 -11.91
C LEU A 367 9.90 -15.10 -13.16
N GLU A 368 8.65 -15.53 -13.13
CA GLU A 368 7.97 -16.14 -14.27
C GLU A 368 7.88 -15.18 -15.45
N LEU A 369 7.62 -13.88 -15.20
CA LEU A 369 7.58 -12.85 -16.24
C LEU A 369 8.91 -12.72 -17.01
N ALA A 370 10.03 -13.04 -16.37
CA ALA A 370 11.34 -13.01 -17.03
C ALA A 370 11.58 -14.21 -17.96
N LYS A 371 10.76 -15.27 -17.84
CA LYS A 371 10.87 -16.51 -18.65
C LYS A 371 9.87 -16.55 -19.80
N GLU A 372 8.78 -15.74 -19.74
CA GLU A 372 7.80 -15.56 -20.82
C GLU A 372 8.34 -14.64 -21.96
#